data_d95682dc6d0bf5360a6f2ba0b8912b92
#
_entry.id   d95682dc6d0bf5360a6f2ba0b8912b92
#
_cell.length_a   1.000
_cell.length_b   1.000
_cell.length_c   1.000
_cell.angle_alpha   90.00
_cell.angle_beta   90.00
_cell.angle_gamma   90.00
#
_symmetry.space_group_name_H-M   'P 1'
#
loop_
_entity.id
_entity.type
_entity.pdbx_description
1 polymer ?
#
loop_
_entity_poly.entity_id
_entity_poly.type
_entity_poly.pdbx_seq_one_letter_code
_entity_poly.pdbx_strand_id
1 'polypeptide(L)'
;GKKTGQTAFNGCEYRFLEDFTMNDVIYERITEKNFSLTSLDGFVRRQAVEECWRRVEGEWKLLPVAYVEDWDLDGRRLRAEKLLRSVRAGDLAYGAWTDGRLAGFARLAGPLFGSGNQYVDLAQFHVSLPCRGRGIGKELFRMACQGARELGASRLYISAHSAKESMAAYRALGCMEAEEINWTLAKKEPCDVQLEYRL
;
A
#
# COMPACT_ATOMS: atom_id res chain seq x y z
N GLY A 1 -31.05 40.18 -1.93
CA GLY A 1 -30.26 39.51 -0.90
C GLY A 1 -30.05 38.05 -1.24
N LYS A 2 -28.88 37.68 -1.74
CA LYS A 2 -28.46 36.29 -1.92
C LYS A 2 -27.66 35.89 -0.68
N LYS A 3 -28.16 34.93 0.12
CA LYS A 3 -27.41 34.26 1.18
C LYS A 3 -26.60 33.13 0.57
N THR A 4 -25.30 33.29 0.53
CA THR A 4 -24.32 32.22 0.30
C THR A 4 -24.20 31.38 1.57
N GLY A 5 -24.68 30.13 1.51
CA GLY A 5 -24.45 29.13 2.54
C GLY A 5 -23.02 28.61 2.46
N GLN A 6 -22.16 29.06 3.36
CA GLN A 6 -20.89 28.38 3.66
C GLN A 6 -21.20 27.18 4.55
N THR A 7 -21.08 25.98 4.01
CA THR A 7 -21.02 24.76 4.81
C THR A 7 -19.68 24.71 5.55
N ALA A 8 -19.74 24.95 6.85
CA ALA A 8 -18.60 24.74 7.73
C ALA A 8 -18.27 23.24 7.78
N PHE A 9 -17.15 22.87 7.19
CA PHE A 9 -16.54 21.55 7.41
C PHE A 9 -16.00 21.52 8.84
N ASN A 10 -16.48 20.56 9.62
CA ASN A 10 -16.13 20.37 11.02
C ASN A 10 -14.60 20.23 11.18
N GLY A 11 -13.97 21.20 11.83
CA GLY A 11 -12.54 21.31 12.07
C GLY A 11 -11.95 20.33 13.11
N CYS A 12 -12.59 19.19 13.36
CA CYS A 12 -12.14 18.24 14.40
C CYS A 12 -11.25 17.10 13.83
N GLU A 13 -11.35 16.78 12.53
CA GLU A 13 -10.54 15.70 11.92
C GLU A 13 -9.13 16.13 11.51
N TYR A 14 -8.87 17.41 11.31
CA TYR A 14 -7.57 17.91 10.85
C TYR A 14 -6.58 18.28 11.96
N ARG A 15 -7.02 18.35 13.23
CA ARG A 15 -6.13 18.63 14.38
C ARG A 15 -5.09 17.52 14.65
N PHE A 16 -5.28 16.31 14.09
CA PHE A 16 -4.34 15.21 14.22
C PHE A 16 -3.15 15.27 13.24
N LEU A 17 -3.13 16.20 12.29
CA LEU A 17 -2.08 16.29 11.28
C LEU A 17 -0.90 17.18 11.70
N GLU A 18 -1.07 18.03 12.72
CA GLU A 18 -0.07 19.05 13.07
C GLU A 18 0.98 18.60 14.10
N ASP A 19 0.76 17.50 14.85
CA ASP A 19 1.65 17.05 15.93
C ASP A 19 2.42 15.74 15.65
N PHE A 20 2.67 15.39 14.37
CA PHE A 20 3.56 14.27 14.05
C PHE A 20 5.02 14.72 14.11
N THR A 21 5.55 15.02 15.30
CA THR A 21 6.99 14.96 15.54
C THR A 21 7.38 13.48 15.47
N MET A 22 8.01 13.06 14.38
CA MET A 22 8.49 11.69 14.27
C MET A 22 9.67 11.50 15.23
N ASN A 23 9.38 10.93 16.38
CA ASN A 23 10.34 10.18 17.16
C ASN A 23 10.72 8.90 16.37
N ASP A 24 11.74 8.20 16.76
CA ASP A 24 12.29 7.05 16.05
C ASP A 24 11.21 6.10 15.50
N VAL A 25 11.30 5.79 14.20
CA VAL A 25 10.41 4.82 13.56
C VAL A 25 10.92 3.42 13.87
N ILE A 26 10.08 2.62 14.49
CA ILE A 26 10.38 1.21 14.79
C ILE A 26 9.85 0.36 13.62
N TYR A 27 10.74 -0.43 13.04
CA TYR A 27 10.41 -1.37 11.97
C TYR A 27 10.49 -2.80 12.47
N GLU A 28 9.43 -3.54 12.36
CA GLU A 28 9.40 -4.92 12.82
C GLU A 28 8.40 -5.79 12.05
N ARG A 29 8.53 -7.10 12.21
CA ARG A 29 7.56 -8.04 11.66
C ARG A 29 6.22 -7.90 12.38
N ILE A 30 5.13 -7.82 11.63
CA ILE A 30 3.78 -7.85 12.19
C ILE A 30 3.46 -9.26 12.66
N THR A 31 2.99 -9.35 13.89
CA THR A 31 2.55 -10.56 14.57
C THR A 31 1.28 -10.28 15.37
N GLU A 32 0.63 -11.31 15.90
CA GLU A 32 -0.52 -11.13 16.80
C GLU A 32 -0.18 -10.44 18.13
N LYS A 33 1.12 -10.29 18.46
CA LYS A 33 1.57 -9.62 19.69
C LYS A 33 1.62 -8.10 19.55
N ASN A 34 1.91 -7.60 18.35
CA ASN A 34 2.12 -6.17 18.09
C ASN A 34 1.09 -5.55 17.15
N PHE A 35 0.11 -6.34 16.65
CA PHE A 35 -0.93 -5.88 15.76
C PHE A 35 -2.29 -6.40 16.18
N SER A 36 -3.31 -5.56 16.14
CA SER A 36 -4.69 -5.83 16.56
C SER A 36 -5.71 -5.32 15.53
N LEU A 37 -6.99 -5.58 15.77
CA LEU A 37 -8.10 -5.07 14.94
C LEU A 37 -8.17 -3.54 14.90
N THR A 38 -7.66 -2.87 15.93
CA THR A 38 -7.66 -1.39 16.05
C THR A 38 -6.36 -0.73 15.59
N SER A 39 -5.35 -1.50 15.20
CA SER A 39 -4.04 -0.95 14.81
C SER A 39 -4.10 -0.03 13.59
N LEU A 40 -5.15 -0.14 12.78
CA LEU A 40 -5.39 0.75 11.64
C LEU A 40 -6.37 1.90 11.93
N ASP A 41 -6.91 2.03 13.15
CA ASP A 41 -7.93 3.07 13.45
C ASP A 41 -7.40 4.49 13.21
N GLY A 42 -6.13 4.76 13.48
CA GLY A 42 -5.46 6.05 13.21
C GLY A 42 -4.78 6.13 11.83
N PHE A 43 -4.87 5.09 11.00
CA PHE A 43 -4.20 5.06 9.71
C PHE A 43 -4.96 5.86 8.65
N VAL A 44 -4.32 6.86 8.05
CA VAL A 44 -4.95 7.72 7.03
C VAL A 44 -4.55 7.21 5.65
N ARG A 45 -5.47 6.46 5.00
CA ARG A 45 -5.30 6.02 3.62
C ARG A 45 -6.18 6.89 2.72
N ARG A 46 -5.72 8.11 2.52
CA ARG A 46 -6.39 9.05 1.61
C ARG A 46 -5.49 9.37 0.42
N GLN A 47 -6.05 9.31 -0.78
CA GLN A 47 -5.39 9.67 -2.02
C GLN A 47 -6.40 10.30 -2.97
N ALA A 48 -6.24 11.57 -3.29
CA ALA A 48 -6.90 12.18 -4.43
C ALA A 48 -6.21 11.67 -5.70
N VAL A 49 -6.98 11.13 -6.63
CA VAL A 49 -6.48 10.57 -7.88
C VAL A 49 -7.05 11.41 -9.02
N GLU A 50 -6.15 12.10 -9.73
CA GLU A 50 -6.50 13.00 -10.83
C GLU A 50 -6.12 12.42 -12.19
N GLU A 51 -5.13 11.54 -12.23
CA GLU A 51 -4.62 10.91 -13.45
C GLU A 51 -4.26 9.45 -13.20
N CYS A 52 -4.64 8.58 -14.14
CA CYS A 52 -4.28 7.17 -14.11
C CYS A 52 -3.68 6.71 -15.43
N TRP A 53 -2.72 5.81 -15.33
CA TRP A 53 -2.19 5.12 -16.49
C TRP A 53 -3.20 4.11 -17.02
N ARG A 54 -3.40 4.12 -18.34
CA ARG A 54 -4.27 3.19 -19.06
C ARG A 54 -3.60 2.74 -20.34
N ARG A 55 -3.84 1.49 -20.72
CA ARG A 55 -3.37 0.98 -21.99
C ARG A 55 -4.40 1.28 -23.07
N VAL A 56 -4.05 2.13 -24.03
CA VAL A 56 -4.90 2.55 -25.13
C VAL A 56 -4.19 2.19 -26.42
N GLU A 57 -4.79 1.31 -27.24
CA GLU A 57 -4.19 0.83 -28.49
C GLU A 57 -2.76 0.23 -28.31
N GLY A 58 -2.54 -0.44 -27.18
CA GLY A 58 -1.25 -1.05 -26.86
C GLY A 58 -0.23 -0.13 -26.18
N GLU A 59 -0.48 1.17 -26.12
CA GLU A 59 0.42 2.17 -25.52
C GLU A 59 -0.08 2.64 -24.16
N TRP A 60 0.86 2.91 -23.23
CA TRP A 60 0.53 3.52 -21.96
C TRP A 60 0.27 5.02 -22.12
N LYS A 61 -0.93 5.45 -21.75
CA LYS A 61 -1.36 6.87 -21.75
C LYS A 61 -1.82 7.27 -20.36
N LEU A 62 -1.49 8.49 -19.96
CA LEU A 62 -1.98 9.09 -18.73
C LEU A 62 -3.32 9.76 -19.03
N LEU A 63 -4.39 9.27 -18.42
CA LEU A 63 -5.73 9.78 -18.66
C LEU A 63 -6.26 10.48 -17.40
N PRO A 64 -7.01 11.60 -17.58
CA PRO A 64 -7.63 12.28 -16.45
C PRO A 64 -8.73 11.42 -15.83
N VAL A 65 -8.77 11.43 -14.51
CA VAL A 65 -9.80 10.83 -13.66
C VAL A 65 -10.07 11.78 -12.50
N ALA A 66 -11.14 11.55 -11.73
CA ALA A 66 -11.40 12.36 -10.54
C ALA A 66 -12.11 11.52 -9.48
N TYR A 67 -11.35 11.00 -8.53
CA TYR A 67 -11.90 10.32 -7.35
C TYR A 67 -10.95 10.38 -6.17
N VAL A 68 -11.48 10.06 -5.01
CA VAL A 68 -10.68 9.94 -3.78
C VAL A 68 -10.78 8.52 -3.28
N GLU A 69 -9.62 7.88 -3.10
CA GLU A 69 -9.53 6.66 -2.33
C GLU A 69 -9.34 7.00 -0.86
N ASP A 70 -10.20 6.45 -0.02
CA ASP A 70 -10.10 6.60 1.41
C ASP A 70 -10.60 5.32 2.11
N TRP A 71 -10.17 5.14 3.36
CA TRP A 71 -10.66 4.07 4.20
C TRP A 71 -11.39 4.66 5.39
N ASP A 72 -12.70 4.44 5.47
CA ASP A 72 -13.47 4.69 6.67
C ASP A 72 -13.05 3.73 7.82
N LEU A 73 -13.60 3.93 8.99
CA LEU A 73 -13.24 3.13 10.16
C LEU A 73 -13.53 1.64 9.96
N ASP A 74 -14.70 1.30 9.41
CA ASP A 74 -15.09 -0.09 9.17
C ASP A 74 -14.20 -0.75 8.12
N GLY A 75 -13.86 -0.02 7.07
CA GLY A 75 -12.91 -0.45 6.05
C GLY A 75 -11.51 -0.68 6.62
N ARG A 76 -11.04 0.16 7.54
CA ARG A 76 -9.76 -0.02 8.25
C ARG A 76 -9.77 -1.28 9.11
N ARG A 77 -10.81 -1.49 9.91
CA ARG A 77 -10.96 -2.68 10.77
C ARG A 77 -11.08 -3.97 9.99
N LEU A 78 -11.83 -3.97 8.89
CA LEU A 78 -11.90 -5.12 7.98
C LEU A 78 -10.52 -5.47 7.40
N ARG A 79 -9.71 -4.47 7.06
CA ARG A 79 -8.34 -4.68 6.56
C ARG A 79 -7.40 -5.18 7.66
N ALA A 80 -7.54 -4.67 8.88
CA ALA A 80 -6.80 -5.17 10.03
C ALA A 80 -7.13 -6.64 10.32
N GLU A 81 -8.41 -7.02 10.29
CA GLU A 81 -8.84 -8.40 10.43
C GLU A 81 -8.25 -9.32 9.34
N LYS A 82 -8.33 -8.88 8.08
CA LYS A 82 -7.76 -9.63 6.94
C LYS A 82 -6.24 -9.80 7.09
N LEU A 83 -5.53 -8.76 7.52
CA LEU A 83 -4.08 -8.82 7.74
C LEU A 83 -3.74 -9.80 8.86
N LEU A 84 -4.44 -9.75 10.00
CA LEU A 84 -4.24 -10.71 11.09
C LEU A 84 -4.49 -12.15 10.64
N ARG A 85 -5.57 -12.38 9.89
CA ARG A 85 -5.90 -13.70 9.35
C ARG A 85 -4.79 -14.22 8.42
N SER A 86 -4.26 -13.35 7.57
CA SER A 86 -3.16 -13.68 6.66
C SER A 86 -1.87 -14.03 7.40
N VAL A 87 -1.53 -13.25 8.42
CA VAL A 87 -0.34 -13.52 9.26
C VAL A 87 -0.47 -14.85 10.00
N ARG A 88 -1.65 -15.18 10.53
CA ARG A 88 -1.96 -16.50 11.12
C ARG A 88 -1.82 -17.64 10.12
N ALA A 89 -2.14 -17.38 8.87
CA ALA A 89 -2.01 -18.36 7.78
C ALA A 89 -0.58 -18.52 7.25
N GLY A 90 0.37 -17.71 7.77
CA GLY A 90 1.80 -17.81 7.42
C GLY A 90 2.33 -16.74 6.48
N ASP A 91 1.51 -15.76 6.08
CA ASP A 91 1.99 -14.62 5.30
C ASP A 91 3.03 -13.81 6.11
N LEU A 92 4.01 -13.24 5.42
CA LEU A 92 4.95 -12.32 6.02
C LEU A 92 4.41 -10.90 5.93
N ALA A 93 4.38 -10.20 7.06
CA ALA A 93 4.02 -8.80 7.09
C ALA A 93 5.00 -7.99 7.93
N TYR A 94 5.24 -6.76 7.53
CA TYR A 94 6.16 -5.82 8.17
C TYR A 94 5.43 -4.51 8.44
N GLY A 95 5.69 -3.91 9.58
CA GLY A 95 5.11 -2.64 9.99
C GLY A 95 6.18 -1.63 10.35
N ALA A 96 5.81 -0.36 10.22
CA ALA A 96 6.55 0.78 10.71
C ALA A 96 5.68 1.49 11.74
N TRP A 97 6.16 1.67 12.95
CA TRP A 97 5.46 2.34 14.04
C TRP A 97 6.16 3.62 14.45
N THR A 98 5.40 4.64 14.74
CA THR A 98 5.86 5.87 15.37
C THR A 98 4.86 6.26 16.45
N ASP A 99 5.35 6.60 17.64
CA ASP A 99 4.52 6.96 18.80
C ASP A 99 3.41 5.93 19.11
N GLY A 100 3.73 4.64 18.96
CA GLY A 100 2.80 3.54 19.19
C GLY A 100 1.70 3.38 18.12
N ARG A 101 1.77 4.13 17.02
CA ARG A 101 0.81 4.08 15.90
C ARG A 101 1.44 3.51 14.65
N LEU A 102 0.66 2.76 13.88
CA LEU A 102 1.12 2.21 12.60
C LEU A 102 1.22 3.33 11.56
N ALA A 103 2.45 3.60 11.12
CA ALA A 103 2.77 4.59 10.08
C ALA A 103 2.79 4.00 8.67
N GLY A 104 3.04 2.70 8.55
CA GLY A 104 3.04 1.99 7.27
C GLY A 104 3.12 0.49 7.46
N PHE A 105 2.78 -0.26 6.42
CA PHE A 105 2.92 -1.72 6.43
C PHE A 105 3.06 -2.30 5.01
N ALA A 106 3.69 -3.46 4.95
CA ALA A 106 3.84 -4.29 3.75
C ALA A 106 3.46 -5.73 4.07
N ARG A 107 2.84 -6.47 3.12
CA ARG A 107 2.50 -7.88 3.26
C ARG A 107 2.89 -8.66 2.01
N LEU A 108 3.61 -9.73 2.21
CA LEU A 108 3.88 -10.75 1.21
C LEU A 108 2.86 -11.88 1.36
N ALA A 109 2.19 -12.24 0.28
CA ALA A 109 1.06 -13.16 0.32
C ALA A 109 1.27 -14.40 -0.54
N GLY A 110 0.79 -15.50 -0.01
CA GLY A 110 0.60 -16.75 -0.72
C GLY A 110 1.86 -17.55 -1.02
N PRO A 111 1.70 -18.68 -1.69
CA PRO A 111 2.82 -19.45 -2.18
C PRO A 111 3.54 -18.72 -3.32
N LEU A 112 4.77 -19.12 -3.60
CA LEU A 112 5.49 -18.69 -4.80
C LEU A 112 4.72 -19.10 -6.05
N PHE A 113 4.84 -18.30 -7.11
CA PHE A 113 4.18 -18.55 -8.39
C PHE A 113 5.05 -18.09 -9.58
N GLY A 114 4.50 -18.19 -10.78
CA GLY A 114 5.21 -17.99 -12.04
C GLY A 114 5.77 -19.32 -12.58
N SER A 115 6.27 -19.33 -13.81
CA SER A 115 6.74 -20.53 -14.49
C SER A 115 7.89 -21.24 -13.77
N GLY A 116 8.71 -20.48 -13.03
CA GLY A 116 9.84 -20.98 -12.21
C GLY A 116 9.64 -20.80 -10.73
N ASN A 117 8.41 -20.55 -10.22
CA ASN A 117 8.15 -20.17 -8.83
C ASN A 117 8.99 -18.97 -8.36
N GLN A 118 9.25 -18.04 -9.27
CA GLN A 118 10.14 -16.89 -9.03
C GLN A 118 9.47 -15.74 -8.30
N TYR A 119 8.14 -15.65 -8.28
CA TYR A 119 7.41 -14.54 -7.71
C TYR A 119 6.83 -14.83 -6.33
N VAL A 120 6.81 -13.81 -5.48
CA VAL A 120 5.90 -13.67 -4.33
C VAL A 120 5.12 -12.36 -4.47
N ASP A 121 3.83 -12.38 -4.12
CA ASP A 121 2.95 -11.22 -4.21
C ASP A 121 3.21 -10.22 -3.06
N LEU A 122 3.60 -9.00 -3.39
CA LEU A 122 3.53 -7.85 -2.47
C LEU A 122 2.08 -7.34 -2.44
N ALA A 123 1.23 -8.08 -1.75
CA ALA A 123 -0.22 -7.91 -1.79
C ALA A 123 -0.73 -6.65 -1.09
N GLN A 124 0.04 -6.08 -0.17
CA GLN A 124 -0.27 -4.82 0.49
C GLN A 124 1.02 -4.02 0.71
N PHE A 125 0.95 -2.73 0.39
CA PHE A 125 2.05 -1.80 0.61
C PHE A 125 1.49 -0.40 0.78
N HIS A 126 1.47 0.08 2.02
CA HIS A 126 0.82 1.34 2.37
C HIS A 126 1.63 2.14 3.38
N VAL A 127 1.63 3.47 3.20
CA VAL A 127 2.14 4.44 4.17
C VAL A 127 1.04 5.44 4.46
N SER A 128 0.76 5.66 5.74
CA SER A 128 -0.23 6.62 6.23
C SER A 128 0.11 8.03 5.70
N LEU A 129 -0.90 8.77 5.26
CA LEU A 129 -0.72 10.06 4.58
C LEU A 129 0.21 11.03 5.32
N PRO A 130 0.07 11.27 6.64
CA PRO A 130 0.96 12.18 7.37
C PRO A 130 2.41 11.67 7.51
N CYS A 131 2.65 10.40 7.19
CA CYS A 131 3.97 9.76 7.30
C CYS A 131 4.69 9.59 5.94
N ARG A 132 4.06 10.00 4.84
CA ARG A 132 4.64 9.88 3.49
C ARG A 132 5.81 10.86 3.30
N GLY A 133 6.68 10.56 2.31
CA GLY A 133 7.83 11.40 1.97
C GLY A 133 9.00 11.33 2.97
N ARG A 134 8.94 10.44 3.97
CA ARG A 134 9.91 10.33 5.07
C ARG A 134 10.76 9.05 5.03
N GLY A 135 10.80 8.36 3.90
CA GLY A 135 11.60 7.13 3.73
C GLY A 135 10.95 5.84 4.23
N ILE A 136 9.83 5.91 4.97
CA ILE A 136 9.16 4.73 5.54
C ILE A 136 8.83 3.68 4.49
N GLY A 137 8.27 4.09 3.35
CA GLY A 137 7.96 3.17 2.25
C GLY A 137 9.21 2.46 1.72
N LYS A 138 10.32 3.19 1.57
CA LYS A 138 11.59 2.60 1.09
C LYS A 138 12.10 1.52 2.04
N GLU A 139 12.03 1.75 3.35
CA GLU A 139 12.49 0.77 4.34
C GLU A 139 11.55 -0.45 4.41
N LEU A 140 10.23 -0.24 4.40
CA LEU A 140 9.26 -1.35 4.33
C LEU A 140 9.43 -2.18 3.06
N PHE A 141 9.72 -1.54 1.92
CA PHE A 141 10.00 -2.24 0.67
C PHE A 141 11.28 -3.07 0.76
N ARG A 142 12.34 -2.54 1.37
CA ARG A 142 13.58 -3.26 1.63
C ARG A 142 13.34 -4.51 2.50
N MET A 143 12.53 -4.38 3.57
CA MET A 143 12.16 -5.51 4.43
C MET A 143 11.32 -6.56 3.65
N ALA A 144 10.39 -6.12 2.83
CA ALA A 144 9.62 -7.02 1.97
C ALA A 144 10.53 -7.78 0.98
N CYS A 145 11.51 -7.09 0.38
CA CYS A 145 12.51 -7.74 -0.50
C CYS A 145 13.31 -8.80 0.26
N GLN A 146 13.72 -8.52 1.49
CA GLN A 146 14.43 -9.50 2.30
C GLN A 146 13.55 -10.72 2.63
N GLY A 147 12.31 -10.48 3.09
CA GLY A 147 11.36 -11.56 3.36
C GLY A 147 11.04 -12.39 2.12
N ALA A 148 10.96 -11.76 0.96
CA ALA A 148 10.75 -12.47 -0.31
C ALA A 148 11.93 -13.41 -0.64
N ARG A 149 13.19 -12.98 -0.40
CA ARG A 149 14.37 -13.86 -0.55
C ARG A 149 14.33 -15.03 0.45
N GLU A 150 13.92 -14.78 1.68
CA GLU A 150 13.78 -15.82 2.72
C GLU A 150 12.71 -16.86 2.32
N LEU A 151 11.67 -16.46 1.59
CA LEU A 151 10.68 -17.37 1.01
C LEU A 151 11.18 -18.12 -0.23
N GLY A 152 12.37 -17.76 -0.76
CA GLY A 152 12.94 -18.36 -1.96
C GLY A 152 12.51 -17.70 -3.27
N ALA A 153 11.83 -16.55 -3.21
CA ALA A 153 11.51 -15.78 -4.40
C ALA A 153 12.77 -15.07 -4.96
N SER A 154 12.81 -14.89 -6.27
CA SER A 154 13.79 -14.02 -6.93
C SER A 154 13.18 -12.71 -7.43
N ARG A 155 11.87 -12.58 -7.32
CA ARG A 155 11.12 -11.38 -7.75
C ARG A 155 9.95 -11.11 -6.81
N LEU A 156 9.69 -9.82 -6.54
CA LEU A 156 8.39 -9.38 -6.05
C LEU A 156 7.45 -9.18 -7.23
N TYR A 157 6.20 -9.57 -7.06
CA TYR A 157 5.10 -9.23 -7.96
C TYR A 157 4.20 -8.20 -7.30
N ILE A 158 3.73 -7.20 -8.04
CA ILE A 158 2.91 -6.12 -7.50
C ILE A 158 1.75 -5.86 -8.47
N SER A 159 0.51 -6.08 -8.05
CA SER A 159 -0.66 -5.49 -8.71
C SER A 159 -0.78 -4.05 -8.22
N ALA A 160 -0.32 -3.12 -9.03
CA ALA A 160 -0.12 -1.74 -8.63
C ALA A 160 -1.27 -0.86 -9.09
N HIS A 161 -1.87 -0.12 -8.15
CA HIS A 161 -2.83 0.91 -8.49
C HIS A 161 -2.24 1.87 -9.54
N SER A 162 -2.97 2.08 -10.63
CA SER A 162 -2.48 2.79 -11.82
C SER A 162 -2.46 4.31 -11.72
N ALA A 163 -2.73 4.90 -10.54
CA ALA A 163 -2.57 6.33 -10.31
C ALA A 163 -1.14 6.79 -10.61
N LYS A 164 -1.01 7.97 -11.18
CA LYS A 164 0.26 8.61 -11.54
C LYS A 164 1.28 8.57 -10.41
N GLU A 165 0.85 8.93 -9.20
CA GLU A 165 1.71 9.00 -8.01
C GLU A 165 2.13 7.61 -7.54
N SER A 166 1.22 6.63 -7.57
CA SER A 166 1.51 5.24 -7.20
C SER A 166 2.54 4.64 -8.15
N MET A 167 2.36 4.83 -9.45
CA MET A 167 3.30 4.36 -10.47
C MET A 167 4.66 5.05 -10.37
N ALA A 168 4.68 6.36 -10.08
CA ALA A 168 5.94 7.09 -9.84
C ALA A 168 6.70 6.54 -8.63
N ALA A 169 5.99 6.23 -7.54
CA ALA A 169 6.60 5.64 -6.34
C ALA A 169 7.21 4.25 -6.63
N TYR A 170 6.49 3.36 -7.31
CA TYR A 170 7.03 2.04 -7.67
C TYR A 170 8.21 2.11 -8.64
N ARG A 171 8.15 3.00 -9.63
CA ARG A 171 9.28 3.24 -10.54
C ARG A 171 10.52 3.77 -9.80
N ALA A 172 10.33 4.68 -8.83
CA ALA A 172 11.42 5.18 -8.00
C ALA A 172 12.05 4.09 -7.10
N LEU A 173 11.31 3.04 -6.76
CA LEU A 173 11.83 1.85 -6.09
C LEU A 173 12.56 0.88 -7.04
N GLY A 174 12.48 1.10 -8.36
CA GLY A 174 13.10 0.24 -9.37
C GLY A 174 12.18 -0.85 -9.93
N CYS A 175 10.88 -0.77 -9.66
CA CYS A 175 9.91 -1.71 -10.24
C CYS A 175 9.72 -1.45 -11.74
N MET A 176 9.49 -2.51 -12.47
CA MET A 176 9.23 -2.52 -13.92
C MET A 176 7.97 -3.33 -14.23
N GLU A 177 7.50 -3.31 -15.47
CA GLU A 177 6.38 -4.17 -15.88
C GLU A 177 6.75 -5.65 -15.70
N ALA A 178 5.82 -6.45 -15.19
CA ALA A 178 6.05 -7.86 -14.95
C ALA A 178 6.23 -8.63 -16.27
N GLU A 179 7.24 -9.49 -16.32
CA GLU A 179 7.48 -10.36 -17.48
C GLU A 179 6.38 -11.43 -17.62
N GLU A 180 5.89 -11.96 -16.50
CA GLU A 180 4.77 -12.90 -16.46
C GLU A 180 3.59 -12.31 -15.72
N ILE A 181 2.41 -12.35 -16.33
CA ILE A 181 1.18 -11.82 -15.72
C ILE A 181 0.48 -12.91 -14.91
N ASN A 182 0.23 -12.61 -13.63
CA ASN A 182 -0.68 -13.41 -12.82
C ASN A 182 -2.13 -13.02 -13.12
N TRP A 183 -2.77 -13.76 -14.02
CA TRP A 183 -4.12 -13.46 -14.48
C TRP A 183 -5.17 -13.56 -13.38
N THR A 184 -4.93 -14.30 -12.31
CA THR A 184 -5.82 -14.35 -11.15
C THR A 184 -5.82 -13.03 -10.40
N LEU A 185 -4.66 -12.41 -10.21
CA LEU A 185 -4.53 -11.09 -9.58
C LEU A 185 -5.00 -9.98 -10.52
N ALA A 186 -4.55 -10.00 -11.78
CA ALA A 186 -4.90 -8.99 -12.78
C ALA A 186 -6.42 -8.89 -13.03
N LYS A 187 -7.17 -10.00 -12.95
CA LYS A 187 -8.63 -9.99 -13.09
C LYS A 187 -9.38 -9.44 -11.88
N LYS A 188 -8.78 -9.46 -10.69
CA LYS A 188 -9.39 -8.87 -9.49
C LYS A 188 -9.40 -7.35 -9.56
N GLU A 189 -8.34 -6.77 -10.10
CA GLU A 189 -8.15 -5.33 -10.24
C GLU A 189 -7.76 -5.00 -11.70
N PRO A 190 -8.74 -4.97 -12.62
CA PRO A 190 -8.47 -4.88 -14.07
C PRO A 190 -7.79 -3.57 -14.50
N CYS A 191 -7.84 -2.54 -13.65
CA CYS A 191 -7.20 -1.25 -13.90
C CYS A 191 -5.79 -1.15 -13.34
N ASP A 192 -5.34 -2.15 -12.58
CA ASP A 192 -4.00 -2.18 -12.01
C ASP A 192 -2.94 -2.50 -13.06
N VAL A 193 -1.75 -1.94 -12.85
CA VAL A 193 -0.56 -2.25 -13.65
C VAL A 193 0.20 -3.37 -12.95
N GLN A 194 0.49 -4.42 -13.70
CA GLN A 194 1.24 -5.56 -13.15
C GLN A 194 2.72 -5.28 -13.23
N LEU A 195 3.37 -5.18 -12.07
CA LEU A 195 4.77 -4.83 -11.92
C LEU A 195 5.57 -5.97 -11.29
N GLU A 196 6.88 -5.93 -11.49
CA GLU A 196 7.84 -6.76 -10.78
C GLU A 196 9.03 -5.94 -10.28
N TYR A 197 9.69 -6.49 -9.27
CA TYR A 197 11.01 -6.03 -8.82
C TYR A 197 11.93 -7.24 -8.69
N ARG A 198 13.12 -7.15 -9.27
CA ARG A 198 14.15 -8.21 -9.17
C ARG A 198 14.89 -8.09 -7.84
N LEU A 199 14.94 -9.19 -7.09
CA LEU A 199 15.49 -9.26 -5.73
C LEU A 199 17.02 -9.42 -5.73
#